data_d3a8c0b084ff7644af5cfcbbc3f8fbc3
#
_entry.id   d3a8c0b084ff7644af5cfcbbc3f8fbc3
#
_cell.length_a   1.000
_cell.length_b   1.000
_cell.length_c   1.000
_cell.angle_alpha   90.00
_cell.angle_beta   90.00
_cell.angle_gamma   90.00
#
_symmetry.space_group_name_H-M   'P 1'
#
loop_
_entity.id
_entity.type
_entity.pdbx_description
1 polymer ?
#
loop_
_entity_poly.entity_id
_entity_poly.type
_entity_poly.pdbx_seq_one_letter_code
_entity_poly.pdbx_strand_id
1 'polypeptide(L)'
;IYESRPNVTSDAAALAIKSGNACILRCGKEAWRSANAIVQALRQGLRANGLPETAVCLIEDTTHASANALMTAVGYVDLLIPRGGAGLIRACVENAKVPCIQTGTGICHIFVDDTADQTKALDIIENAKASRPSVCNAEEVCLVHSAIASEFLPKLAQRLGPDRTAKGLHPVELRLDERAAALIPGTPAGPKDFDTEFLDYILAVKIVDSVEEAIAHIAAHSTGHSEAILTRTDAHAALFTAAVDSAAVYVNCSTRFTDGGEFGLGCEMGISTQKLHARGPMGLGELCSYKYIIHGNGQTR
;
A
#
# COMPACT_ATOMS: atom_id res chain seq x y z
N ILE A 1 -9.29 2.93 13.35
CA ILE A 1 -10.49 3.45 12.65
C ILE A 1 -10.49 2.88 11.24
N TYR A 2 -11.63 2.29 10.79
CA TYR A 2 -11.74 1.72 9.45
C TYR A 2 -13.14 1.93 8.86
N GLU A 3 -13.26 1.79 7.54
CA GLU A 3 -14.53 1.99 6.83
C GLU A 3 -15.30 0.67 6.67
N SER A 4 -15.35 0.09 5.49
CA SER A 4 -16.36 -0.90 5.09
C SER A 4 -15.89 -2.37 5.08
N ARG A 5 -14.62 -2.66 5.38
CA ARG A 5 -14.06 -4.03 5.29
C ARG A 5 -14.22 -4.79 6.61
N PRO A 6 -15.19 -5.73 6.76
CA PRO A 6 -15.42 -6.43 8.03
C PRO A 6 -14.25 -7.28 8.51
N ASN A 7 -13.44 -7.84 7.59
CA ASN A 7 -12.26 -8.64 7.93
C ASN A 7 -11.19 -7.85 8.70
N VAL A 8 -11.13 -6.52 8.53
CA VAL A 8 -10.23 -5.65 9.32
C VAL A 8 -10.50 -5.81 10.82
N THR A 9 -11.74 -6.11 11.20
CA THR A 9 -12.09 -6.35 12.62
C THR A 9 -11.33 -7.54 13.20
N SER A 10 -11.32 -8.68 12.49
CA SER A 10 -10.60 -9.90 12.93
C SER A 10 -9.10 -9.72 12.85
N ASP A 11 -8.60 -9.14 11.75
CA ASP A 11 -7.16 -8.99 11.49
C ASP A 11 -6.54 -8.05 12.53
N ALA A 12 -7.16 -6.90 12.77
CA ALA A 12 -6.68 -5.94 13.77
C ALA A 12 -6.71 -6.52 15.19
N ALA A 13 -7.81 -7.17 15.57
CA ALA A 13 -7.92 -7.78 16.90
C ALA A 13 -6.91 -8.91 17.10
N ALA A 14 -6.72 -9.78 16.10
CA ALA A 14 -5.77 -10.89 16.19
C ALA A 14 -4.33 -10.39 16.33
N LEU A 15 -3.93 -9.41 15.52
CA LEU A 15 -2.59 -8.82 15.60
C LEU A 15 -2.38 -8.10 16.93
N ALA A 16 -3.37 -7.32 17.40
CA ALA A 16 -3.29 -6.61 18.68
C ALA A 16 -3.12 -7.61 19.84
N ILE A 17 -4.00 -8.61 19.95
CA ILE A 17 -3.93 -9.60 21.04
C ILE A 17 -2.62 -10.38 20.98
N LYS A 18 -2.19 -10.82 19.80
CA LYS A 18 -0.97 -11.59 19.62
C LYS A 18 0.30 -10.79 19.95
N SER A 19 0.28 -9.47 19.76
CA SER A 19 1.37 -8.56 20.15
C SER A 19 1.26 -8.07 21.61
N GLY A 20 0.27 -8.54 22.39
CA GLY A 20 0.08 -8.14 23.79
C GLY A 20 -0.64 -6.81 23.97
N ASN A 21 -1.28 -6.29 22.93
CA ASN A 21 -2.03 -5.04 22.96
C ASN A 21 -3.54 -5.28 23.14
N ALA A 22 -4.22 -4.29 23.69
CA ALA A 22 -5.66 -4.13 23.55
C ALA A 22 -5.98 -3.31 22.29
N CYS A 23 -7.16 -3.49 21.72
CA CYS A 23 -7.59 -2.67 20.59
C CYS A 23 -8.99 -2.12 20.74
N ILE A 24 -9.15 -0.87 20.28
CA ILE A 24 -10.42 -0.19 20.16
C ILE A 24 -10.73 -0.08 18.67
N LEU A 25 -11.79 -0.73 18.26
CA LEU A 25 -12.24 -0.80 16.87
C LEU A 25 -13.36 0.23 16.65
N ARG A 26 -13.24 1.03 15.58
CA ARG A 26 -14.29 1.93 15.12
C ARG A 26 -14.44 1.78 13.63
N CYS A 27 -15.57 1.20 13.19
CA CYS A 27 -15.86 0.96 11.79
C CYS A 27 -16.92 1.92 11.21
N GLY A 28 -17.04 1.94 9.91
CA GLY A 28 -18.13 2.60 9.22
C GLY A 28 -19.48 1.94 9.52
N LYS A 29 -20.55 2.68 9.32
CA LYS A 29 -21.93 2.24 9.57
C LYS A 29 -22.27 0.95 8.81
N GLU A 30 -21.77 0.80 7.59
CA GLU A 30 -22.03 -0.32 6.70
C GLU A 30 -21.44 -1.63 7.25
N ALA A 31 -20.31 -1.56 7.91
CA ALA A 31 -19.60 -2.73 8.45
C ALA A 31 -20.04 -3.07 9.89
N TRP A 32 -20.74 -2.19 10.59
CA TRP A 32 -20.93 -2.30 12.05
C TRP A 32 -21.59 -3.62 12.49
N ARG A 33 -22.60 -4.10 11.77
CA ARG A 33 -23.29 -5.36 12.13
C ARG A 33 -22.34 -6.55 12.05
N SER A 34 -21.59 -6.65 10.98
CA SER A 34 -20.60 -7.72 10.79
C SER A 34 -19.45 -7.59 11.79
N ALA A 35 -18.93 -6.38 12.00
CA ALA A 35 -17.89 -6.10 12.98
C ALA A 35 -18.34 -6.48 14.40
N ASN A 36 -19.58 -6.15 14.79
CA ASN A 36 -20.11 -6.52 16.09
C ASN A 36 -20.21 -8.04 16.27
N ALA A 37 -20.70 -8.78 15.26
CA ALA A 37 -20.75 -10.24 15.33
C ALA A 37 -19.36 -10.87 15.49
N ILE A 38 -18.36 -10.36 14.76
CA ILE A 38 -16.96 -10.81 14.87
C ILE A 38 -16.41 -10.51 16.28
N VAL A 39 -16.64 -9.31 16.81
CA VAL A 39 -16.16 -8.91 18.14
C VAL A 39 -16.81 -9.76 19.24
N GLN A 40 -18.10 -10.08 19.12
CA GLN A 40 -18.75 -10.98 20.10
C GLN A 40 -18.12 -12.38 20.08
N ALA A 41 -17.81 -12.94 18.90
CA ALA A 41 -17.13 -14.23 18.79
C ALA A 41 -15.71 -14.17 19.39
N LEU A 42 -14.96 -13.10 19.13
CA LEU A 42 -13.61 -12.88 19.70
C LEU A 42 -13.65 -12.78 21.23
N ARG A 43 -14.60 -12.03 21.79
CA ARG A 43 -14.82 -11.91 23.23
C ARG A 43 -15.16 -13.24 23.89
N GLN A 44 -15.99 -14.07 23.25
CA GLN A 44 -16.26 -15.44 23.74
C GLN A 44 -14.98 -16.26 23.78
N GLY A 45 -14.14 -16.18 22.74
CA GLY A 45 -12.83 -16.85 22.71
C GLY A 45 -11.88 -16.36 23.80
N LEU A 46 -11.81 -15.05 24.04
CA LEU A 46 -11.01 -14.45 25.13
C LEU A 46 -11.46 -14.96 26.49
N ARG A 47 -12.77 -14.92 26.75
CA ARG A 47 -13.35 -15.41 28.02
C ARG A 47 -13.05 -16.90 28.25
N ALA A 48 -13.22 -17.72 27.22
CA ALA A 48 -12.94 -19.16 27.32
C ALA A 48 -11.49 -19.50 27.65
N ASN A 49 -10.57 -18.58 27.37
CA ASN A 49 -9.13 -18.71 27.64
C ASN A 49 -8.66 -17.86 28.85
N GLY A 50 -9.56 -17.32 29.66
CA GLY A 50 -9.23 -16.54 30.85
C GLY A 50 -8.64 -15.15 30.57
N LEU A 51 -8.82 -14.65 29.35
CA LEU A 51 -8.38 -13.32 28.96
C LEU A 51 -9.52 -12.29 29.08
N PRO A 52 -9.21 -11.01 29.35
CA PRO A 52 -10.22 -9.99 29.49
C PRO A 52 -10.92 -9.70 28.17
N GLU A 53 -12.24 -9.74 28.16
CA GLU A 53 -13.05 -9.43 26.98
C GLU A 53 -12.85 -7.97 26.49
N THR A 54 -12.49 -7.09 27.43
CA THR A 54 -12.19 -5.68 27.15
C THR A 54 -10.90 -5.45 26.38
N ALA A 55 -10.08 -6.51 26.15
CA ALA A 55 -8.94 -6.44 25.26
C ALA A 55 -9.36 -6.12 23.80
N VAL A 56 -10.63 -6.42 23.43
CA VAL A 56 -11.22 -6.03 22.15
C VAL A 56 -12.50 -5.23 22.37
N CYS A 57 -12.43 -3.94 22.07
CA CYS A 57 -13.55 -3.02 22.16
C CYS A 57 -14.03 -2.60 20.77
N LEU A 58 -15.34 -2.51 20.59
CA LEU A 58 -15.98 -1.94 19.40
C LEU A 58 -16.81 -0.74 19.81
N ILE A 59 -16.59 0.40 19.16
CA ILE A 59 -17.37 1.61 19.34
C ILE A 59 -18.73 1.44 18.68
N GLU A 60 -19.81 1.67 19.43
CA GLU A 60 -21.19 1.56 18.94
C GLU A 60 -21.60 2.77 18.10
N ASP A 61 -21.14 3.95 18.47
CA ASP A 61 -21.38 5.17 17.71
C ASP A 61 -20.58 5.20 16.42
N THR A 62 -21.28 5.10 15.29
CA THR A 62 -20.70 5.14 13.95
C THR A 62 -20.67 6.54 13.34
N THR A 63 -20.96 7.60 14.09
CA THR A 63 -20.90 8.99 13.65
C THR A 63 -19.45 9.49 13.60
N HIS A 64 -19.21 10.60 12.89
CA HIS A 64 -17.90 11.25 12.88
C HIS A 64 -17.45 11.72 14.27
N ALA A 65 -18.40 11.96 15.20
CA ALA A 65 -18.06 12.38 16.57
C ALA A 65 -17.20 11.32 17.28
N SER A 66 -17.52 10.04 17.16
CA SER A 66 -16.74 8.96 17.77
C SER A 66 -15.35 8.83 17.16
N ALA A 67 -15.20 9.05 15.84
CA ALA A 67 -13.89 9.06 15.19
C ALA A 67 -13.01 10.22 15.71
N ASN A 68 -13.59 11.42 15.83
CA ASN A 68 -12.90 12.60 16.38
C ASN A 68 -12.51 12.39 17.86
N ALA A 69 -13.38 11.76 18.65
CA ALA A 69 -13.06 11.41 20.04
C ALA A 69 -11.85 10.46 20.13
N LEU A 70 -11.78 9.45 19.28
CA LEU A 70 -10.61 8.56 19.23
C LEU A 70 -9.33 9.28 18.76
N MET A 71 -9.41 10.12 17.74
CA MET A 71 -8.27 10.91 17.26
C MET A 71 -7.68 11.83 18.34
N THR A 72 -8.49 12.22 19.31
CA THR A 72 -8.08 13.14 20.39
C THR A 72 -7.93 12.47 21.76
N ALA A 73 -8.03 11.14 21.85
CA ALA A 73 -8.01 10.37 23.10
C ALA A 73 -6.58 10.19 23.67
N VAL A 74 -5.86 11.29 23.84
CA VAL A 74 -4.50 11.32 24.41
C VAL A 74 -4.53 10.80 25.85
N GLY A 75 -3.60 9.90 26.19
CA GLY A 75 -3.53 9.24 27.51
C GLY A 75 -4.43 8.01 27.63
N TYR A 76 -5.28 7.73 26.65
CA TYR A 76 -6.12 6.52 26.58
C TYR A 76 -5.79 5.64 25.40
N VAL A 77 -5.29 6.21 24.32
CA VAL A 77 -4.90 5.53 23.09
C VAL A 77 -3.45 5.88 22.78
N ASP A 78 -2.62 4.85 22.61
CA ASP A 78 -1.18 5.02 22.32
C ASP A 78 -0.93 5.22 20.83
N LEU A 79 -1.71 4.56 19.98
CA LEU A 79 -1.53 4.56 18.54
C LEU A 79 -2.86 4.47 17.79
N LEU A 80 -3.02 5.31 16.79
CA LEU A 80 -4.14 5.31 15.86
C LEU A 80 -3.70 4.76 14.50
N ILE A 81 -4.45 3.78 13.98
CA ILE A 81 -4.20 3.21 12.65
C ILE A 81 -5.48 3.36 11.81
N PRO A 82 -5.53 4.32 10.88
CA PRO A 82 -6.65 4.45 9.96
C PRO A 82 -6.55 3.42 8.83
N ARG A 83 -7.70 2.88 8.42
CA ARG A 83 -7.86 1.92 7.33
C ARG A 83 -9.05 2.28 6.47
N GLY A 84 -8.82 2.93 5.34
CA GLY A 84 -9.89 3.38 4.44
C GLY A 84 -9.36 4.21 3.28
N GLY A 85 -10.25 4.94 2.65
CA GLY A 85 -9.90 5.82 1.53
C GLY A 85 -9.09 7.05 1.96
N ALA A 86 -8.53 7.75 0.97
CA ALA A 86 -7.67 8.92 1.16
C ALA A 86 -8.29 10.00 2.08
N GLY A 87 -9.62 10.17 2.04
CA GLY A 87 -10.33 11.12 2.88
C GLY A 87 -10.24 10.82 4.37
N LEU A 88 -10.45 9.55 4.78
CA LEU A 88 -10.30 9.13 6.17
C LEU A 88 -8.85 9.24 6.63
N ILE A 89 -7.91 8.78 5.82
CA ILE A 89 -6.47 8.82 6.15
C ILE A 89 -6.04 10.27 6.37
N ARG A 90 -6.38 11.17 5.45
CA ARG A 90 -6.09 12.60 5.57
C ARG A 90 -6.69 13.20 6.83
N ALA A 91 -7.98 12.93 7.10
CA ALA A 91 -8.65 13.44 8.30
C ALA A 91 -7.96 12.97 9.59
N CYS A 92 -7.50 11.71 9.65
CA CYS A 92 -6.75 11.19 10.79
C CYS A 92 -5.38 11.88 10.92
N VAL A 93 -4.62 11.98 9.83
CA VAL A 93 -3.28 12.58 9.84
C VAL A 93 -3.31 14.07 10.24
N GLU A 94 -4.30 14.82 9.74
CA GLU A 94 -4.42 16.26 10.00
C GLU A 94 -4.99 16.59 11.38
N ASN A 95 -5.87 15.73 11.95
CA ASN A 95 -6.63 16.07 13.15
C ASN A 95 -6.27 15.22 14.37
N ALA A 96 -5.55 14.10 14.22
CA ALA A 96 -5.21 13.28 15.37
C ALA A 96 -4.19 13.98 16.28
N LYS A 97 -4.47 13.97 17.58
CA LYS A 97 -3.54 14.32 18.66
C LYS A 97 -2.84 13.09 19.23
N VAL A 98 -3.41 11.91 18.98
CA VAL A 98 -2.78 10.61 19.24
C VAL A 98 -1.81 10.30 18.10
N PRO A 99 -0.63 9.70 18.37
CA PRO A 99 0.25 9.21 17.32
C PRO A 99 -0.51 8.40 16.29
N CYS A 100 -0.35 8.74 15.00
CA CYS A 100 -1.11 8.12 13.92
C CYS A 100 -0.15 7.54 12.88
N ILE A 101 -0.35 6.26 12.52
CA ILE A 101 0.38 5.66 11.40
C ILE A 101 -0.39 5.95 10.11
N GLN A 102 0.29 6.59 9.17
CA GLN A 102 -0.27 6.84 7.85
C GLN A 102 -0.17 5.58 7.00
N THR A 103 -1.32 4.94 6.74
CA THR A 103 -1.44 3.94 5.68
C THR A 103 -1.76 4.69 4.39
N GLY A 104 -0.82 4.69 3.43
CA GLY A 104 -0.94 5.54 2.24
C GLY A 104 -1.86 4.98 1.15
N THR A 105 -2.25 5.86 0.23
CA THR A 105 -2.65 5.50 -1.13
C THR A 105 -1.42 5.04 -1.90
N GLY A 106 -1.56 4.16 -2.88
CA GLY A 106 -0.44 3.60 -3.64
C GLY A 106 -0.45 4.08 -5.09
N ILE A 107 0.30 5.12 -5.42
CA ILE A 107 0.63 5.44 -6.82
C ILE A 107 1.94 4.74 -7.16
N CYS A 108 1.85 3.42 -7.37
CA CYS A 108 3.03 2.59 -7.60
C CYS A 108 3.53 2.70 -9.04
N HIS A 109 4.84 2.78 -9.21
CA HIS A 109 5.49 2.90 -10.50
C HIS A 109 6.30 1.65 -10.84
N ILE A 110 6.29 1.26 -12.12
CA ILE A 110 7.25 0.31 -12.67
C ILE A 110 8.00 0.98 -13.81
N PHE A 111 9.33 1.02 -13.72
CA PHE A 111 10.21 1.49 -14.76
C PHE A 111 10.78 0.33 -15.55
N VAL A 112 10.50 0.31 -16.86
CA VAL A 112 11.06 -0.65 -17.83
C VAL A 112 12.29 -0.01 -18.48
N ASP A 113 13.47 -0.41 -18.03
CA ASP A 113 14.77 0.08 -18.48
C ASP A 113 15.14 -0.47 -19.87
N ASP A 114 16.12 0.15 -20.54
CA ASP A 114 16.57 -0.21 -21.89
C ASP A 114 17.04 -1.66 -22.03
N THR A 115 17.58 -2.22 -20.95
CA THR A 115 18.09 -3.60 -20.90
C THR A 115 17.09 -4.62 -20.35
N ALA A 116 15.86 -4.21 -20.08
CA ALA A 116 14.84 -5.09 -19.51
C ALA A 116 14.56 -6.34 -20.36
N ASP A 117 14.29 -7.46 -19.70
CA ASP A 117 13.70 -8.62 -20.35
C ASP A 117 12.23 -8.31 -20.67
N GLN A 118 11.95 -7.95 -21.91
CA GLN A 118 10.63 -7.47 -22.31
C GLN A 118 9.52 -8.52 -22.07
N THR A 119 9.80 -9.80 -22.18
CA THR A 119 8.81 -10.86 -21.94
C THR A 119 8.43 -10.91 -20.46
N LYS A 120 9.44 -10.91 -19.58
CA LYS A 120 9.22 -10.86 -18.13
C LYS A 120 8.57 -9.55 -17.71
N ALA A 121 8.96 -8.44 -18.34
CA ALA A 121 8.36 -7.13 -18.06
C ALA A 121 6.85 -7.10 -18.32
N LEU A 122 6.40 -7.69 -19.43
CA LEU A 122 4.97 -7.82 -19.74
C LEU A 122 4.22 -8.66 -18.69
N ASP A 123 4.81 -9.79 -18.25
CA ASP A 123 4.20 -10.63 -17.21
C ASP A 123 4.11 -9.92 -15.87
N ILE A 124 5.17 -9.17 -15.49
CA ILE A 124 5.23 -8.39 -14.25
C ILE A 124 4.19 -7.28 -14.27
N ILE A 125 4.11 -6.49 -15.35
CA ILE A 125 3.16 -5.38 -15.47
C ILE A 125 1.72 -5.89 -15.50
N GLU A 126 1.42 -6.94 -16.25
CA GLU A 126 0.08 -7.54 -16.24
C GLU A 126 -0.30 -8.02 -14.84
N ASN A 127 0.62 -8.67 -14.11
CA ASN A 127 0.39 -9.06 -12.72
C ASN A 127 0.21 -7.83 -11.81
N ALA A 128 1.10 -6.85 -11.91
CA ALA A 128 1.10 -5.67 -11.05
C ALA A 128 -0.17 -4.84 -11.20
N LYS A 129 -0.66 -4.64 -12.44
CA LYS A 129 -1.86 -3.85 -12.70
C LYS A 129 -3.14 -4.66 -12.65
N ALA A 130 -3.17 -5.84 -13.24
CA ALA A 130 -4.42 -6.48 -13.62
C ALA A 130 -4.81 -7.68 -12.78
N SER A 131 -3.97 -8.16 -11.86
CA SER A 131 -4.34 -9.24 -10.94
C SER A 131 -5.38 -8.80 -9.90
N ARG A 132 -5.24 -7.57 -9.39
CA ARG A 132 -6.19 -6.93 -8.48
C ARG A 132 -5.98 -5.41 -8.51
N PRO A 133 -6.65 -4.67 -9.39
CA PRO A 133 -6.37 -3.24 -9.60
C PRO A 133 -6.79 -2.34 -8.43
N SER A 134 -7.71 -2.79 -7.57
CA SER A 134 -8.29 -2.00 -6.47
C SER A 134 -7.50 -2.07 -5.16
N VAL A 135 -6.20 -2.32 -5.20
CA VAL A 135 -5.34 -2.38 -4.02
C VAL A 135 -4.15 -1.44 -4.15
N CYS A 136 -3.66 -0.95 -3.01
CA CYS A 136 -2.64 0.09 -2.93
C CYS A 136 -1.27 -0.27 -3.51
N ASN A 137 -0.96 -1.56 -3.69
CA ASN A 137 0.29 -2.03 -4.31
C ASN A 137 0.12 -2.38 -5.80
N ALA A 138 -1.05 -2.10 -6.40
CA ALA A 138 -1.22 -2.22 -7.85
C ALA A 138 -0.42 -1.12 -8.57
N GLU A 139 0.15 -1.45 -9.72
CA GLU A 139 0.83 -0.47 -10.56
C GLU A 139 -0.17 0.57 -11.09
N GLU A 140 0.15 1.85 -10.97
CA GLU A 140 -0.65 2.94 -11.51
C GLU A 140 0.07 3.68 -12.63
N VAL A 141 1.42 3.63 -12.64
CA VAL A 141 2.25 4.31 -13.63
C VAL A 141 3.32 3.36 -14.17
N CYS A 142 3.36 3.20 -15.48
CA CYS A 142 4.41 2.50 -16.21
C CYS A 142 5.33 3.52 -16.91
N LEU A 143 6.60 3.54 -16.53
CA LEU A 143 7.63 4.32 -17.18
C LEU A 143 8.42 3.43 -18.14
N VAL A 144 8.63 3.85 -19.38
CA VAL A 144 9.34 3.04 -20.39
C VAL A 144 10.50 3.84 -20.95
N HIS A 145 11.69 3.23 -20.97
CA HIS A 145 12.87 3.85 -21.55
C HIS A 145 12.70 4.06 -23.06
N SER A 146 13.04 5.26 -23.55
CA SER A 146 12.84 5.66 -24.96
C SER A 146 13.51 4.73 -25.97
N ALA A 147 14.67 4.16 -25.63
CA ALA A 147 15.39 3.26 -26.51
C ALA A 147 14.62 1.98 -26.89
N ILE A 148 13.69 1.52 -26.04
CA ILE A 148 12.87 0.33 -26.28
C ILE A 148 11.41 0.63 -26.53
N ALA A 149 10.96 1.87 -26.35
CA ALA A 149 9.55 2.25 -26.36
C ALA A 149 8.84 1.85 -27.66
N SER A 150 9.46 2.05 -28.83
CA SER A 150 8.87 1.70 -30.13
C SER A 150 8.61 0.21 -30.32
N GLU A 151 9.39 -0.65 -29.63
CA GLU A 151 9.22 -2.11 -29.68
C GLU A 151 8.32 -2.61 -28.55
N PHE A 152 8.51 -2.08 -27.34
CA PHE A 152 7.85 -2.56 -26.12
C PHE A 152 6.38 -2.12 -26.01
N LEU A 153 6.09 -0.85 -26.28
CA LEU A 153 4.73 -0.31 -26.11
C LEU A 153 3.66 -1.02 -26.95
N PRO A 154 3.90 -1.36 -28.24
CA PRO A 154 2.93 -2.16 -29.00
C PRO A 154 2.64 -3.53 -28.36
N LYS A 155 3.66 -4.19 -27.78
CA LYS A 155 3.51 -5.48 -27.08
C LYS A 155 2.71 -5.29 -25.79
N LEU A 156 2.96 -4.21 -25.03
CA LEU A 156 2.24 -3.87 -23.83
C LEU A 156 0.75 -3.60 -24.13
N ALA A 157 0.46 -2.80 -25.15
CA ALA A 157 -0.92 -2.51 -25.57
C ALA A 157 -1.66 -3.77 -26.00
N GLN A 158 -1.00 -4.65 -26.78
CA GLN A 158 -1.56 -5.94 -27.19
C GLN A 158 -1.85 -6.82 -25.96
N ARG A 159 -0.89 -6.96 -25.03
CA ARG A 159 -1.01 -7.79 -23.83
C ARG A 159 -2.13 -7.34 -22.91
N LEU A 160 -2.22 -6.03 -22.62
CA LEU A 160 -3.18 -5.47 -21.67
C LEU A 160 -4.58 -5.23 -22.27
N GLY A 161 -4.72 -5.15 -23.56
CA GLY A 161 -5.97 -4.92 -24.27
C GLY A 161 -6.51 -6.20 -24.95
N PRO A 162 -6.19 -6.42 -26.26
CA PRO A 162 -6.74 -7.49 -27.07
C PRO A 162 -6.55 -8.89 -26.47
N ASP A 163 -5.35 -9.21 -25.94
CA ASP A 163 -5.07 -10.55 -25.40
C ASP A 163 -5.90 -10.86 -24.16
N ARG A 164 -6.13 -9.85 -23.31
CA ARG A 164 -7.01 -9.99 -22.14
C ARG A 164 -8.46 -10.17 -22.56
N THR A 165 -8.94 -9.38 -23.50
CA THR A 165 -10.30 -9.49 -24.05
C THR A 165 -10.53 -10.87 -24.68
N ALA A 166 -9.56 -11.39 -25.43
CA ALA A 166 -9.64 -12.73 -26.02
C ALA A 166 -9.73 -13.86 -24.98
N LYS A 167 -9.21 -13.63 -23.78
CA LYS A 167 -9.32 -14.54 -22.62
C LYS A 167 -10.58 -14.31 -21.78
N GLY A 168 -11.47 -13.39 -22.16
CA GLY A 168 -12.65 -13.02 -21.39
C GLY A 168 -12.33 -12.22 -20.12
N LEU A 169 -11.13 -11.62 -20.04
CA LEU A 169 -10.69 -10.78 -18.93
C LEU A 169 -10.93 -9.31 -19.26
N HIS A 170 -11.03 -8.47 -18.22
CA HIS A 170 -11.19 -7.03 -18.40
C HIS A 170 -9.92 -6.41 -19.00
N PRO A 171 -9.99 -5.68 -20.13
CA PRO A 171 -8.85 -4.96 -20.69
C PRO A 171 -8.43 -3.80 -19.78
N VAL A 172 -7.18 -3.37 -19.89
CA VAL A 172 -6.65 -2.21 -19.19
C VAL A 172 -6.68 -1.00 -20.14
N GLU A 173 -7.27 0.10 -19.71
CA GLU A 173 -7.21 1.38 -20.39
C GLU A 173 -5.82 2.00 -20.18
N LEU A 174 -5.17 2.43 -21.27
CA LEU A 174 -3.87 3.08 -21.21
C LEU A 174 -4.04 4.60 -21.33
N ARG A 175 -3.55 5.35 -20.34
CA ARG A 175 -3.45 6.81 -20.32
C ARG A 175 -2.04 7.21 -20.73
N LEU A 176 -1.88 7.74 -21.94
CA LEU A 176 -0.60 7.88 -22.62
C LEU A 176 -0.08 9.31 -22.55
N ASP A 177 1.19 9.49 -22.20
CA ASP A 177 1.86 10.76 -22.46
C ASP A 177 1.96 11.02 -23.97
N GLU A 178 2.35 12.23 -24.36
CA GLU A 178 2.40 12.64 -25.76
C GLU A 178 3.32 11.74 -26.61
N ARG A 179 4.45 11.28 -26.05
CA ARG A 179 5.42 10.42 -26.74
C ARG A 179 4.89 9.00 -26.93
N ALA A 180 4.24 8.43 -25.92
CA ALA A 180 3.63 7.11 -26.01
C ALA A 180 2.41 7.10 -26.93
N ALA A 181 1.60 8.17 -26.93
CA ALA A 181 0.45 8.33 -27.82
C ALA A 181 0.84 8.39 -29.32
N ALA A 182 2.07 8.78 -29.63
CA ALA A 182 2.60 8.74 -30.99
C ALA A 182 2.96 7.31 -31.46
N LEU A 183 3.08 6.35 -30.54
CA LEU A 183 3.51 4.97 -30.84
C LEU A 183 2.37 3.94 -30.75
N ILE A 184 1.41 4.13 -29.86
CA ILE A 184 0.30 3.19 -29.63
C ILE A 184 -1.03 3.93 -29.46
N PRO A 185 -2.18 3.28 -29.76
CA PRO A 185 -3.48 3.81 -29.46
C PRO A 185 -3.76 3.78 -27.95
N GLY A 186 -4.42 4.81 -27.45
CA GLY A 186 -4.86 4.91 -26.05
C GLY A 186 -5.51 6.25 -25.77
N THR A 187 -5.89 6.51 -24.54
CA THR A 187 -6.44 7.80 -24.10
C THR A 187 -5.27 8.75 -23.78
N PRO A 188 -5.25 10.00 -24.27
CA PRO A 188 -4.25 10.96 -23.83
C PRO A 188 -4.29 11.17 -22.32
N ALA A 189 -3.13 11.13 -21.68
CA ALA A 189 -3.02 11.37 -20.25
C ALA A 189 -3.42 12.80 -19.89
N GLY A 190 -4.28 12.93 -18.89
CA GLY A 190 -4.64 14.22 -18.33
C GLY A 190 -3.57 14.72 -17.34
N PRO A 191 -3.67 15.99 -16.91
CA PRO A 191 -2.65 16.63 -16.05
C PRO A 191 -2.50 16.01 -14.67
N LYS A 192 -3.44 15.17 -14.25
CA LYS A 192 -3.44 14.50 -12.94
C LYS A 192 -3.28 12.98 -13.03
N ASP A 193 -3.17 12.40 -14.21
CA ASP A 193 -3.19 10.94 -14.35
C ASP A 193 -1.94 10.29 -13.73
N PHE A 194 -0.81 10.99 -13.67
CA PHE A 194 0.39 10.54 -12.98
C PHE A 194 0.35 10.74 -11.45
N ASP A 195 -0.64 11.48 -10.94
CA ASP A 195 -0.88 11.75 -9.52
C ASP A 195 -2.15 11.04 -9.02
N THR A 196 -2.64 10.04 -9.76
CA THR A 196 -3.93 9.38 -9.47
C THR A 196 -3.74 7.91 -9.15
N GLU A 197 -4.26 7.48 -8.00
CA GLU A 197 -4.52 6.08 -7.69
C GLU A 197 -5.86 5.71 -8.34
N PHE A 198 -5.84 5.07 -9.50
CA PHE A 198 -7.05 4.77 -10.27
C PHE A 198 -7.94 3.72 -9.61
N LEU A 199 -7.33 2.75 -8.92
CA LEU A 199 -8.03 1.61 -8.30
C LEU A 199 -8.89 0.80 -9.28
N ASP A 200 -8.60 0.90 -10.55
CA ASP A 200 -9.32 0.27 -11.66
C ASP A 200 -8.35 -0.21 -12.75
N TYR A 201 -8.85 -0.84 -13.77
CA TYR A 201 -8.10 -1.28 -14.95
C TYR A 201 -7.70 -0.08 -15.83
N ILE A 202 -6.96 0.85 -15.24
CA ILE A 202 -6.41 2.05 -15.89
C ILE A 202 -4.93 2.13 -15.52
N LEU A 203 -4.05 2.37 -16.50
CA LEU A 203 -2.60 2.48 -16.32
C LEU A 203 -2.09 3.71 -17.06
N ALA A 204 -1.44 4.62 -16.35
CA ALA A 204 -0.73 5.74 -16.96
C ALA A 204 0.61 5.27 -17.51
N VAL A 205 0.97 5.69 -18.72
CA VAL A 205 2.20 5.29 -19.41
C VAL A 205 2.96 6.51 -19.87
N LYS A 206 4.25 6.57 -19.55
CA LYS A 206 5.13 7.66 -19.95
C LYS A 206 6.47 7.15 -20.45
N ILE A 207 7.01 7.80 -21.49
CA ILE A 207 8.36 7.55 -21.99
C ILE A 207 9.35 8.47 -21.27
N VAL A 208 10.46 7.89 -20.79
CA VAL A 208 11.57 8.58 -20.16
C VAL A 208 12.89 8.23 -20.86
N ASP A 209 13.89 9.11 -20.75
CA ASP A 209 15.15 8.96 -21.50
C ASP A 209 16.28 8.33 -20.69
N SER A 210 16.10 8.17 -19.38
CA SER A 210 17.10 7.56 -18.50
C SER A 210 16.51 7.06 -17.18
N VAL A 211 17.31 6.30 -16.43
CA VAL A 211 16.97 5.89 -15.05
C VAL A 211 16.84 7.10 -14.12
N GLU A 212 17.65 8.15 -14.32
CA GLU A 212 17.57 9.39 -13.54
C GLU A 212 16.26 10.13 -13.77
N GLU A 213 15.77 10.18 -15.02
CA GLU A 213 14.47 10.77 -15.32
C GLU A 213 13.34 9.97 -14.70
N ALA A 214 13.42 8.63 -14.72
CA ALA A 214 12.45 7.76 -14.05
C ALA A 214 12.43 8.02 -12.54
N ILE A 215 13.60 8.11 -11.91
CA ILE A 215 13.75 8.43 -10.48
C ILE A 215 13.16 9.82 -10.17
N ALA A 216 13.44 10.83 -11.00
CA ALA A 216 12.90 12.17 -10.82
C ALA A 216 11.37 12.20 -10.95
N HIS A 217 10.82 11.46 -11.92
CA HIS A 217 9.37 11.30 -12.07
C HIS A 217 8.74 10.64 -10.84
N ILE A 218 9.31 9.52 -10.38
CA ILE A 218 8.85 8.82 -9.18
C ILE A 218 8.89 9.76 -7.95
N ALA A 219 9.96 10.51 -7.78
CA ALA A 219 10.10 11.46 -6.68
C ALA A 219 9.02 12.55 -6.68
N ALA A 220 8.52 12.93 -7.87
CA ALA A 220 7.50 13.97 -8.03
C ALA A 220 6.06 13.44 -7.88
N HIS A 221 5.79 12.19 -8.27
CA HIS A 221 4.43 11.68 -8.46
C HIS A 221 4.08 10.49 -7.55
N SER A 222 5.07 9.75 -7.02
CA SER A 222 4.81 8.60 -6.16
C SER A 222 4.32 9.02 -4.76
N THR A 223 3.53 8.16 -4.17
CA THR A 223 3.14 8.24 -2.75
C THR A 223 4.16 7.56 -1.81
N GLY A 224 5.27 7.05 -2.34
CA GLY A 224 6.30 6.36 -1.57
C GLY A 224 5.88 4.95 -1.10
N HIS A 225 5.00 4.29 -1.84
CA HIS A 225 4.49 2.97 -1.47
C HIS A 225 5.36 1.83 -2.00
N SER A 226 5.34 1.58 -3.30
CA SER A 226 6.04 0.43 -3.91
C SER A 226 6.46 0.77 -5.34
N GLU A 227 7.76 0.68 -5.61
CA GLU A 227 8.33 1.02 -6.90
C GLU A 227 9.21 -0.10 -7.42
N ALA A 228 9.25 -0.29 -8.72
CA ALA A 228 10.06 -1.33 -9.34
C ALA A 228 10.87 -0.81 -10.52
N ILE A 229 12.07 -1.34 -10.69
CA ILE A 229 12.84 -1.27 -11.93
C ILE A 229 12.96 -2.65 -12.56
N LEU A 230 12.74 -2.73 -13.86
CA LEU A 230 12.96 -3.94 -14.66
C LEU A 230 14.19 -3.71 -15.55
N THR A 231 15.31 -4.37 -15.22
CA THR A 231 16.62 -4.13 -15.84
C THR A 231 17.51 -5.36 -15.77
N ARG A 232 18.49 -5.46 -16.67
CA ARG A 232 19.62 -6.39 -16.57
C ARG A 232 20.92 -5.65 -16.21
N THR A 233 20.87 -4.35 -16.03
CA THR A 233 22.02 -3.51 -15.72
C THR A 233 22.14 -3.32 -14.21
N ASP A 234 23.11 -3.96 -13.57
CA ASP A 234 23.32 -3.89 -12.12
C ASP A 234 23.54 -2.45 -11.64
N ALA A 235 24.20 -1.61 -12.43
CA ALA A 235 24.43 -0.20 -12.10
C ALA A 235 23.11 0.60 -12.04
N HIS A 236 22.19 0.35 -12.99
CA HIS A 236 20.87 1.00 -12.98
C HIS A 236 20.01 0.50 -11.80
N ALA A 237 20.06 -0.80 -11.51
CA ALA A 237 19.39 -1.37 -10.35
C ALA A 237 19.90 -0.77 -9.04
N ALA A 238 21.23 -0.64 -8.89
CA ALA A 238 21.84 -0.05 -7.71
C ALA A 238 21.50 1.44 -7.56
N LEU A 239 21.54 2.21 -8.64
CA LEU A 239 21.17 3.62 -8.65
C LEU A 239 19.69 3.80 -8.27
N PHE A 240 18.81 3.05 -8.90
CA PHE A 240 17.37 3.11 -8.64
C PHE A 240 17.04 2.78 -7.18
N THR A 241 17.55 1.67 -6.67
CA THR A 241 17.28 1.22 -5.29
C THR A 241 17.87 2.14 -4.22
N ALA A 242 18.95 2.85 -4.53
CA ALA A 242 19.55 3.82 -3.61
C ALA A 242 18.82 5.18 -3.62
N ALA A 243 18.27 5.59 -4.77
CA ALA A 243 17.70 6.92 -4.95
C ALA A 243 16.17 6.97 -4.73
N VAL A 244 15.45 5.88 -5.03
CA VAL A 244 14.01 5.82 -4.82
C VAL A 244 13.68 5.58 -3.36
N ASP A 245 13.03 6.55 -2.72
CA ASP A 245 12.72 6.54 -1.29
C ASP A 245 11.27 6.12 -1.04
N SER A 246 10.92 4.89 -1.42
CA SER A 246 9.62 4.27 -1.18
C SER A 246 9.71 3.18 -0.10
N ALA A 247 8.57 2.79 0.46
CA ALA A 247 8.50 1.76 1.52
C ALA A 247 9.00 0.40 1.03
N ALA A 248 8.77 0.08 -0.25
CA ALA A 248 9.31 -1.10 -0.90
C ALA A 248 9.86 -0.74 -2.29
N VAL A 249 11.09 -1.16 -2.57
CA VAL A 249 11.75 -0.93 -3.86
C VAL A 249 12.22 -2.26 -4.42
N TYR A 250 11.82 -2.56 -5.65
CA TYR A 250 11.98 -3.86 -6.27
C TYR A 250 12.89 -3.82 -7.50
N VAL A 251 13.60 -4.90 -7.73
CA VAL A 251 14.30 -5.17 -8.97
C VAL A 251 13.73 -6.43 -9.60
N ASN A 252 13.23 -6.35 -10.83
CA ASN A 252 12.74 -7.46 -11.63
C ASN A 252 11.61 -8.28 -10.99
N CYS A 253 10.73 -7.64 -10.23
CA CYS A 253 9.51 -8.29 -9.74
C CYS A 253 8.35 -7.31 -9.58
N SER A 254 7.16 -7.86 -9.35
CA SER A 254 5.91 -7.10 -9.26
C SER A 254 5.79 -6.35 -7.93
N THR A 255 5.22 -5.15 -7.97
CA THR A 255 4.86 -4.37 -6.77
C THR A 255 3.83 -5.08 -5.90
N ARG A 256 3.11 -6.09 -6.44
CA ARG A 256 2.14 -6.92 -5.71
C ARG A 256 2.74 -7.72 -4.56
N PHE A 257 4.06 -7.88 -4.51
CA PHE A 257 4.75 -8.52 -3.39
C PHE A 257 4.79 -7.66 -2.11
N THR A 258 4.38 -6.40 -2.15
CA THR A 258 4.27 -5.58 -0.93
C THR A 258 3.06 -6.02 -0.11
N ASP A 259 3.21 -7.11 0.61
CA ASP A 259 2.18 -7.81 1.37
C ASP A 259 2.84 -8.51 2.58
N GLY A 260 2.21 -8.44 3.75
CA GLY A 260 2.77 -9.04 4.97
C GLY A 260 2.91 -10.55 4.91
N GLY A 261 2.04 -11.25 4.17
CA GLY A 261 2.14 -12.68 3.93
C GLY A 261 3.34 -13.02 3.06
N GLU A 262 3.50 -12.29 1.94
CA GLU A 262 4.63 -12.47 1.01
C GLU A 262 5.98 -12.11 1.66
N PHE A 263 6.02 -11.14 2.58
CA PHE A 263 7.22 -10.76 3.33
C PHE A 263 7.52 -11.70 4.51
N GLY A 264 6.70 -12.73 4.72
CA GLY A 264 6.89 -13.69 5.81
C GLY A 264 6.50 -13.18 7.20
N LEU A 265 5.76 -12.08 7.28
CA LEU A 265 5.22 -11.53 8.53
C LEU A 265 3.95 -12.26 9.00
N GLY A 266 3.41 -13.14 8.17
CA GLY A 266 2.20 -13.94 8.40
C GLY A 266 0.90 -13.17 8.13
N CYS A 267 0.79 -11.94 8.62
CA CYS A 267 -0.36 -11.04 8.43
C CYS A 267 0.11 -9.60 8.54
N GLU A 268 -0.72 -8.65 8.09
CA GLU A 268 -0.42 -7.23 8.23
C GLU A 268 -1.62 -6.40 8.68
N MET A 269 -1.34 -5.33 9.42
CA MET A 269 -2.33 -4.29 9.74
C MET A 269 -2.56 -3.31 8.58
N GLY A 270 -1.70 -3.34 7.57
CA GLY A 270 -1.66 -2.45 6.42
C GLY A 270 -0.24 -2.05 6.07
N ILE A 271 -0.08 -1.19 5.08
CA ILE A 271 1.21 -0.76 4.57
C ILE A 271 1.38 0.71 4.89
N SER A 272 2.43 1.04 5.65
CA SER A 272 2.77 2.42 5.99
C SER A 272 3.77 2.99 4.99
N THR A 273 3.52 4.22 4.54
CA THR A 273 4.45 4.97 3.68
C THR A 273 5.26 6.02 4.45
N GLN A 274 4.99 6.20 5.75
CA GLN A 274 5.73 7.16 6.57
C GLN A 274 7.12 6.67 6.94
N LYS A 275 8.01 7.61 7.28
CA LYS A 275 9.42 7.30 7.62
C LYS A 275 9.69 7.19 9.12
N LEU A 276 8.73 7.56 9.94
CA LEU A 276 8.81 7.49 11.40
C LEU A 276 8.03 6.29 11.90
N HIS A 277 8.63 5.48 12.77
CA HIS A 277 8.11 4.24 13.32
C HIS A 277 7.98 3.15 12.24
N ALA A 278 6.77 2.61 11.97
CA ALA A 278 6.56 1.56 10.99
C ALA A 278 6.61 2.09 9.55
N ARG A 279 7.31 1.38 8.66
CA ARG A 279 7.36 1.65 7.21
C ARG A 279 7.22 0.33 6.44
N GLY A 280 6.39 0.30 5.40
CA GLY A 280 6.03 -0.93 4.68
C GLY A 280 4.94 -1.73 5.39
N PRO A 281 4.81 -3.04 5.09
CA PRO A 281 3.83 -3.91 5.74
C PRO A 281 4.03 -3.96 7.26
N MET A 282 2.94 -3.77 8.02
CA MET A 282 2.97 -3.72 9.47
C MET A 282 2.50 -5.05 10.06
N GLY A 283 3.44 -5.91 10.45
CA GLY A 283 3.20 -7.16 11.18
C GLY A 283 3.14 -6.97 12.69
N LEU A 284 3.46 -8.03 13.44
CA LEU A 284 3.43 -8.01 14.91
C LEU A 284 4.49 -7.07 15.51
N GLY A 285 5.68 -7.03 14.91
CA GLY A 285 6.81 -6.23 15.41
C GLY A 285 6.49 -4.74 15.42
N GLU A 286 5.80 -4.25 14.40
CA GLU A 286 5.45 -2.85 14.23
C GLU A 286 4.35 -2.38 15.20
N LEU A 287 3.66 -3.31 15.88
CA LEU A 287 2.69 -3.02 16.94
C LEU A 287 3.33 -3.05 18.33
N CYS A 288 4.65 -3.24 18.41
CA CYS A 288 5.40 -3.30 19.65
C CYS A 288 6.37 -2.13 19.78
N SER A 289 6.72 -1.80 21.01
CA SER A 289 7.84 -0.93 21.33
C SER A 289 8.76 -1.64 22.33
N TYR A 290 9.93 -1.08 22.59
CA TYR A 290 10.89 -1.64 23.53
C TYR A 290 11.12 -0.70 24.72
N LYS A 291 11.57 -1.29 25.83
CA LYS A 291 12.06 -0.57 27.00
C LYS A 291 13.39 -1.14 27.45
N TYR A 292 14.22 -0.31 28.03
CA TYR A 292 15.45 -0.77 28.67
C TYR A 292 15.15 -1.20 30.09
N ILE A 293 15.65 -2.38 30.49
CA ILE A 293 15.62 -2.87 31.87
C ILE A 293 17.07 -2.88 32.34
N ILE A 294 17.35 -2.08 33.38
CA ILE A 294 18.70 -1.88 33.86
C ILE A 294 18.76 -2.37 35.30
N HIS A 295 19.61 -3.38 35.54
CA HIS A 295 19.89 -3.88 36.88
C HIS A 295 21.24 -3.33 37.35
N GLY A 296 21.18 -2.51 38.38
CA GLY A 296 22.38 -1.91 38.99
C GLY A 296 22.71 -2.52 40.38
N ASN A 297 23.92 -2.28 40.82
CA ASN A 297 24.43 -2.64 42.16
C ASN A 297 25.11 -1.41 42.80
N GLY A 298 24.43 -0.27 42.82
CA GLY A 298 24.91 0.96 43.47
C GLY A 298 25.85 1.83 42.61
N GLN A 299 25.91 1.62 41.26
CA GLN A 299 26.68 2.48 40.38
C GLN A 299 26.14 3.91 40.39
N THR A 300 27.05 4.89 40.42
CA THR A 300 26.77 6.31 40.30
C THR A 300 27.48 6.87 39.08
N ARG A 301 26.96 7.99 38.54
CA ARG A 301 27.57 8.74 37.42
C ARG A 301 28.22 10.00 37.94
#